data_afe111c17eb814190b0decaa2dd9fc53
#
_entry.id   afe111c17eb814190b0decaa2dd9fc53
#
_cell.length_a   1.000
_cell.length_b   1.000
_cell.length_c   1.000
_cell.angle_alpha   90.00
_cell.angle_beta   90.00
_cell.angle_gamma   90.00
#
_symmetry.space_group_name_H-M   'P 1'
#
loop_
_entity.id
_entity.type
_entity.pdbx_description
1 polymer ?
#
loop_
_entity_poly.entity_id
_entity_poly.type
_entity_poly.pdbx_seq_one_letter_code
_entity_poly.pdbx_strand_id
1 'polypeptide(L)'
;MLFSPPYQGKVFGPPLGLLSLASSIREEGFTPVIVDGATTPNFLDVISREVTDAFAFGISVLTGPMIRDAIAASRVVRQVRPELPIIYGGWHPTLLSGQTLRESFVDIIVRHQGEKTLSEILKRQSTGASLDLVAGCWFKRDGKIVTNGDRPSSPLSSLPSPAYDLVDFESYARLTGGRKLPYATSIGCPYACNYCTDMVFYNRRFNPQTVSGVVSEILHLVKTYRLDEIALVDSNFLVDTRRATALARGFLESGVRFRWTFQASTDLLCRLSDDEVALLASSGVSHIGFGTESASPEILRKMHKSHQKIDDMFEAARKCRDAGIRVTYNLIFGYPGEEDRHRRETLRVMGQIAAKFENVTFSPNLFTPYPGIPIWPELLEAGLREPQSLEGWASVGLGQAELPWLSARASEELSRSISYFMLVNQMSKGASKMRSNVSRKAMRLLEKPLHWRLKHHAFALPIELWASMAQNWLVVRRSLLTGDALGRQMKEVQ
;
A
#
# COMPACT_ATOMS: atom_id res chain seq x y z
N MET A 1 4.23 -23.99 2.94
CA MET A 1 3.03 -23.11 3.10
C MET A 1 3.48 -21.65 3.16
N LEU A 2 2.75 -20.72 2.52
CA LEU A 2 3.00 -19.28 2.55
C LEU A 2 1.76 -18.56 3.13
N PHE A 3 1.97 -17.68 4.11
CA PHE A 3 0.91 -16.97 4.80
C PHE A 3 1.03 -15.45 4.63
N SER A 4 -0.09 -14.81 4.27
CA SER A 4 -0.29 -13.36 4.31
C SER A 4 -1.23 -13.04 5.46
N PRO A 5 -0.78 -12.42 6.56
CA PRO A 5 -1.66 -11.95 7.61
C PRO A 5 -2.69 -10.94 7.08
N PRO A 6 -3.90 -10.85 7.66
CA PRO A 6 -4.91 -9.92 7.19
C PRO A 6 -4.43 -8.46 7.30
N TYR A 7 -4.60 -7.71 6.22
CA TYR A 7 -4.27 -6.29 6.19
C TYR A 7 -5.49 -5.46 6.63
N GLN A 8 -5.32 -4.62 7.65
CA GLN A 8 -6.42 -3.79 8.19
C GLN A 8 -6.78 -2.58 7.30
N GLY A 9 -6.05 -2.35 6.22
CA GLY A 9 -6.35 -1.32 5.23
C GLY A 9 -7.22 -1.84 4.09
N LYS A 10 -7.31 -1.03 3.02
CA LYS A 10 -8.01 -1.43 1.81
C LYS A 10 -7.25 -2.55 1.09
N VAL A 11 -7.91 -3.69 0.91
CA VAL A 11 -7.39 -4.79 0.09
C VAL A 11 -7.59 -4.44 -1.39
N PHE A 12 -6.54 -4.56 -2.17
CA PHE A 12 -6.55 -4.28 -3.62
C PHE A 12 -6.69 -5.54 -4.48
N GLY A 13 -6.45 -6.71 -3.91
CA GLY A 13 -6.49 -8.01 -4.56
C GLY A 13 -5.57 -9.02 -3.87
N PRO A 14 -5.20 -10.11 -4.55
CA PRO A 14 -4.31 -11.14 -4.03
C PRO A 14 -2.95 -10.62 -3.57
N PRO A 15 -2.27 -11.33 -2.66
CA PRO A 15 -0.97 -10.94 -2.09
C PRO A 15 0.16 -11.16 -3.11
N LEU A 16 0.36 -10.19 -4.02
CA LEU A 16 1.25 -10.28 -5.19
C LEU A 16 2.66 -10.81 -4.84
N GLY A 17 3.24 -10.32 -3.73
CA GLY A 17 4.56 -10.78 -3.30
C GLY A 17 4.61 -12.28 -2.98
N LEU A 18 3.56 -12.85 -2.35
CA LEU A 18 3.50 -14.29 -2.10
C LEU A 18 3.25 -15.09 -3.38
N LEU A 19 2.48 -14.55 -4.32
CA LEU A 19 2.26 -15.19 -5.63
C LEU A 19 3.56 -15.26 -6.44
N SER A 20 4.40 -14.22 -6.37
CA SER A 20 5.71 -14.20 -7.00
C SER A 20 6.67 -15.22 -6.36
N LEU A 21 6.71 -15.28 -5.02
CA LEU A 21 7.47 -16.29 -4.30
C LEU A 21 6.99 -17.72 -4.65
N ALA A 22 5.67 -17.93 -4.69
CA ALA A 22 5.08 -19.22 -5.01
C ALA A 22 5.48 -19.72 -6.40
N SER A 23 5.47 -18.84 -7.41
CA SER A 23 5.95 -19.20 -8.75
C SER A 23 7.41 -19.64 -8.74
N SER A 24 8.27 -18.88 -8.07
CA SER A 24 9.71 -19.17 -8.03
C SER A 24 10.02 -20.48 -7.33
N ILE A 25 9.35 -20.80 -6.21
CA ILE A 25 9.58 -22.09 -5.53
C ILE A 25 8.95 -23.26 -6.27
N ARG A 26 7.88 -23.02 -7.07
CA ARG A 26 7.28 -24.05 -7.94
C ARG A 26 8.25 -24.50 -9.03
N GLU A 27 9.04 -23.59 -9.62
CA GLU A 27 10.09 -23.92 -10.58
C GLU A 27 11.19 -24.82 -9.99
N GLU A 28 11.41 -24.75 -8.68
CA GLU A 28 12.34 -25.64 -7.96
C GLU A 28 11.72 -26.97 -7.49
N GLY A 29 10.48 -27.26 -7.92
CA GLY A 29 9.79 -28.53 -7.65
C GLY A 29 9.01 -28.57 -6.33
N PHE A 30 8.89 -27.46 -5.61
CA PHE A 30 8.04 -27.38 -4.40
C PHE A 30 6.58 -27.12 -4.76
N THR A 31 5.65 -27.61 -3.92
CA THR A 31 4.22 -27.34 -4.04
C THR A 31 3.83 -26.23 -3.06
N PRO A 32 3.65 -24.97 -3.53
CA PRO A 32 3.24 -23.87 -2.66
C PRO A 32 1.75 -23.97 -2.32
N VAL A 33 1.43 -23.76 -1.04
CA VAL A 33 0.07 -23.54 -0.54
C VAL A 33 0.01 -22.12 0.03
N ILE A 34 -0.97 -21.32 -0.40
CA ILE A 34 -1.14 -19.94 0.05
C ILE A 34 -2.34 -19.87 0.99
N VAL A 35 -2.14 -19.30 2.17
CA VAL A 35 -3.20 -18.88 3.09
C VAL A 35 -3.18 -17.36 3.18
N ASP A 36 -4.26 -16.70 2.75
CA ASP A 36 -4.41 -15.26 2.88
C ASP A 36 -5.51 -14.93 3.90
N GLY A 37 -5.13 -14.28 4.99
CA GLY A 37 -6.05 -13.87 6.03
C GLY A 37 -7.13 -12.87 5.56
N ALA A 38 -6.93 -12.19 4.44
CA ALA A 38 -7.94 -11.32 3.86
C ALA A 38 -9.16 -12.08 3.32
N THR A 39 -8.97 -13.31 2.84
CA THR A 39 -10.03 -14.16 2.28
C THR A 39 -10.34 -15.39 3.15
N THR A 40 -9.56 -15.64 4.20
CA THR A 40 -9.67 -16.80 5.09
C THR A 40 -9.79 -16.33 6.53
N PRO A 41 -10.98 -15.96 7.01
CA PRO A 41 -11.18 -15.43 8.38
C PRO A 41 -10.71 -16.38 9.49
N ASN A 42 -10.85 -17.70 9.28
CA ASN A 42 -10.40 -18.76 10.19
C ASN A 42 -8.98 -19.26 9.84
N PHE A 43 -8.10 -18.39 9.43
CA PHE A 43 -6.75 -18.75 8.95
C PHE A 43 -5.92 -19.54 9.98
N LEU A 44 -6.12 -19.34 11.29
CA LEU A 44 -5.39 -20.10 12.31
C LEU A 44 -5.78 -21.59 12.30
N ASP A 45 -7.05 -21.91 12.12
CA ASP A 45 -7.52 -23.30 12.03
C ASP A 45 -7.03 -23.96 10.73
N VAL A 46 -7.04 -23.19 9.62
CA VAL A 46 -6.52 -23.66 8.34
C VAL A 46 -5.01 -23.92 8.43
N ILE A 47 -4.23 -23.00 9.01
CA ILE A 47 -2.81 -23.17 9.22
C ILE A 47 -2.53 -24.38 10.09
N SER A 48 -3.23 -24.54 11.22
CA SER A 48 -3.05 -25.67 12.14
C SER A 48 -3.22 -27.02 11.45
N ARG A 49 -4.18 -27.12 10.54
CA ARG A 49 -4.45 -28.36 9.79
C ARG A 49 -3.44 -28.60 8.67
N GLU A 50 -3.21 -27.60 7.83
CA GLU A 50 -2.41 -27.72 6.62
C GLU A 50 -0.90 -27.74 6.88
N VAL A 51 -0.45 -27.25 8.05
CA VAL A 51 0.98 -27.21 8.38
C VAL A 51 1.55 -28.57 8.73
N THR A 52 0.71 -29.59 9.00
CA THR A 52 1.14 -30.97 9.34
C THR A 52 2.03 -31.58 8.28
N ASP A 53 1.75 -31.33 6.99
CA ASP A 53 2.50 -31.86 5.84
C ASP A 53 3.43 -30.83 5.21
N ALA A 54 3.54 -29.64 5.82
CA ALA A 54 4.37 -28.56 5.28
C ALA A 54 5.87 -28.85 5.46
N PHE A 55 6.66 -28.48 4.45
CA PHE A 55 8.14 -28.51 4.51
C PHE A 55 8.73 -27.29 5.21
N ALA A 56 8.07 -26.13 5.07
CA ALA A 56 8.42 -24.88 5.73
C ALA A 56 7.17 -23.97 5.83
N PHE A 57 7.18 -23.02 6.74
CA PHE A 57 6.14 -22.02 6.91
C PHE A 57 6.72 -20.61 6.67
N GLY A 58 6.33 -19.99 5.58
CA GLY A 58 6.77 -18.64 5.19
C GLY A 58 5.70 -17.58 5.46
N ILE A 59 6.08 -16.44 6.02
CA ILE A 59 5.17 -15.32 6.35
C ILE A 59 5.72 -14.04 5.75
N SER A 60 4.87 -13.28 5.04
CA SER A 60 5.19 -11.93 4.55
C SER A 60 4.54 -10.87 5.43
N VAL A 61 5.34 -9.99 6.03
CA VAL A 61 4.89 -9.04 7.06
C VAL A 61 5.26 -7.61 6.72
N LEU A 62 4.27 -6.71 6.81
CA LEU A 62 4.48 -5.27 6.86
C LEU A 62 4.53 -4.80 8.32
N THR A 63 5.17 -3.64 8.57
CA THR A 63 5.09 -2.99 9.89
C THR A 63 3.64 -2.61 10.18
N GLY A 64 3.17 -2.91 11.38
CA GLY A 64 1.82 -2.58 11.82
C GLY A 64 1.00 -3.79 12.25
N PRO A 65 -0.33 -3.69 12.24
CA PRO A 65 -1.25 -4.70 12.81
C PRO A 65 -1.07 -6.14 12.31
N MET A 66 -0.61 -6.33 11.06
CA MET A 66 -0.30 -7.67 10.50
C MET A 66 0.65 -8.49 11.37
N ILE A 67 1.50 -7.83 12.16
CA ILE A 67 2.47 -8.48 13.05
C ILE A 67 1.78 -9.34 14.11
N ARG A 68 0.62 -8.91 14.65
CA ARG A 68 -0.13 -9.68 15.67
C ARG A 68 -0.57 -11.03 15.12
N ASP A 69 -1.14 -11.01 13.91
CA ASP A 69 -1.63 -12.21 13.27
C ASP A 69 -0.49 -13.12 12.81
N ALA A 70 0.64 -12.53 12.38
CA ALA A 70 1.85 -13.28 12.07
C ALA A 70 2.41 -14.01 13.32
N ILE A 71 2.44 -13.34 14.48
CA ILE A 71 2.86 -13.93 15.76
C ILE A 71 1.89 -15.06 16.17
N ALA A 72 0.58 -14.81 16.09
CA ALA A 72 -0.43 -15.82 16.43
C ALA A 72 -0.29 -17.08 15.56
N ALA A 73 -0.15 -16.91 14.24
CA ALA A 73 0.07 -18.00 13.30
C ALA A 73 1.36 -18.78 13.62
N SER A 74 2.46 -18.08 13.91
CA SER A 74 3.74 -18.71 14.26
C SER A 74 3.65 -19.54 15.55
N ARG A 75 2.93 -19.05 16.56
CA ARG A 75 2.69 -19.80 17.79
C ARG A 75 1.89 -21.09 17.54
N VAL A 76 0.86 -21.02 16.68
CA VAL A 76 0.11 -22.22 16.27
C VAL A 76 1.02 -23.21 15.55
N VAL A 77 1.84 -22.77 14.63
CA VAL A 77 2.79 -23.64 13.93
C VAL A 77 3.77 -24.31 14.91
N ARG A 78 4.32 -23.56 15.87
CA ARG A 78 5.21 -24.14 16.91
C ARG A 78 4.53 -25.16 17.80
N GLN A 79 3.23 -25.02 18.07
CA GLN A 79 2.47 -26.01 18.84
C GLN A 79 2.23 -27.30 18.04
N VAL A 80 1.94 -27.21 16.73
CA VAL A 80 1.63 -28.34 15.87
C VAL A 80 2.93 -29.04 15.37
N ARG A 81 3.90 -28.25 14.96
CA ARG A 81 5.18 -28.70 14.37
C ARG A 81 6.34 -27.89 14.97
N PRO A 82 6.82 -28.26 16.17
CA PRO A 82 7.89 -27.52 16.86
C PRO A 82 9.18 -27.33 16.04
N GLU A 83 9.53 -28.31 15.20
CA GLU A 83 10.74 -28.34 14.38
C GLU A 83 10.59 -27.69 13.00
N LEU A 84 9.36 -27.33 12.58
CA LEU A 84 9.14 -26.81 11.24
C LEU A 84 9.83 -25.44 11.07
N PRO A 85 10.64 -25.23 10.03
CA PRO A 85 11.27 -23.93 9.79
C PRO A 85 10.21 -22.83 9.56
N ILE A 86 10.27 -21.78 10.37
CA ILE A 86 9.43 -20.58 10.22
C ILE A 86 10.30 -19.45 9.64
N ILE A 87 9.89 -19.01 8.44
CA ILE A 87 10.62 -18.07 7.59
C ILE A 87 9.83 -16.77 7.51
N TYR A 88 10.39 -15.67 7.98
CA TYR A 88 9.80 -14.34 7.86
C TYR A 88 10.43 -13.58 6.68
N GLY A 89 9.61 -12.85 5.94
CA GLY A 89 10.04 -11.97 4.86
C GLY A 89 9.13 -10.74 4.72
N GLY A 90 9.38 -9.95 3.69
CA GLY A 90 8.68 -8.69 3.45
C GLY A 90 9.37 -7.48 4.08
N TRP A 91 8.65 -6.38 4.16
CA TRP A 91 9.22 -5.08 4.55
C TRP A 91 9.74 -5.06 5.98
N HIS A 92 8.90 -5.42 6.95
CA HIS A 92 9.28 -5.33 8.37
C HIS A 92 10.49 -6.22 8.72
N PRO A 93 10.51 -7.52 8.37
CA PRO A 93 11.66 -8.37 8.66
C PRO A 93 12.94 -7.95 7.91
N THR A 94 12.81 -7.32 6.75
CA THR A 94 13.96 -6.76 6.03
C THR A 94 14.57 -5.58 6.79
N LEU A 95 13.73 -4.65 7.26
CA LEU A 95 14.18 -3.44 7.94
C LEU A 95 14.72 -3.74 9.36
N LEU A 96 14.13 -4.72 10.05
CA LEU A 96 14.45 -5.09 11.45
C LEU A 96 14.77 -6.58 11.59
N SER A 97 15.65 -7.11 10.73
CA SER A 97 16.01 -8.54 10.69
C SER A 97 16.50 -9.07 12.03
N GLY A 98 17.41 -8.36 12.69
CA GLY A 98 17.97 -8.78 13.96
C GLY A 98 16.94 -8.79 15.09
N GLN A 99 16.03 -7.81 15.15
CA GLN A 99 14.96 -7.78 16.14
C GLN A 99 13.97 -8.92 15.89
N THR A 100 13.55 -9.12 14.65
CA THR A 100 12.60 -10.18 14.27
C THR A 100 13.19 -11.57 14.56
N LEU A 101 14.48 -11.81 14.31
CA LEU A 101 15.16 -13.09 14.64
C LEU A 101 15.33 -13.33 16.15
N ARG A 102 15.22 -12.33 17.00
CA ARG A 102 15.25 -12.58 18.46
C ARG A 102 14.00 -13.31 18.97
N GLU A 103 12.88 -13.23 18.23
CA GLU A 103 11.67 -13.98 18.59
C GLU A 103 11.93 -15.50 18.52
N SER A 104 11.51 -16.23 19.56
CA SER A 104 11.80 -17.67 19.70
C SER A 104 11.21 -18.52 18.58
N PHE A 105 10.12 -18.07 18.00
CA PHE A 105 9.40 -18.77 16.92
C PHE A 105 9.92 -18.45 15.50
N VAL A 106 10.84 -17.51 15.30
CA VAL A 106 11.40 -17.17 13.99
C VAL A 106 12.76 -17.85 13.81
N ASP A 107 12.95 -18.60 12.72
CA ASP A 107 14.21 -19.30 12.43
C ASP A 107 15.04 -18.60 11.36
N ILE A 108 14.36 -18.08 10.32
CA ILE A 108 15.01 -17.56 9.12
C ILE A 108 14.33 -16.24 8.71
N ILE A 109 15.13 -15.31 8.23
CA ILE A 109 14.67 -14.08 7.55
C ILE A 109 15.12 -14.12 6.10
N VAL A 110 14.17 -13.85 5.18
CA VAL A 110 14.43 -13.51 3.79
C VAL A 110 14.35 -12.00 3.61
N ARG A 111 15.46 -11.40 3.24
CA ARG A 111 15.61 -9.95 3.11
C ARG A 111 15.40 -9.49 1.67
N HIS A 112 14.82 -8.31 1.50
CA HIS A 112 14.59 -7.66 0.20
C HIS A 112 13.76 -8.51 -0.76
N GLN A 113 14.16 -8.59 -2.04
CA GLN A 113 13.53 -9.41 -3.05
C GLN A 113 13.76 -10.89 -2.75
N GLY A 114 12.68 -11.63 -2.47
CA GLY A 114 12.74 -12.95 -1.84
C GLY A 114 12.77 -14.15 -2.77
N GLU A 115 12.40 -14.00 -4.04
CA GLU A 115 12.15 -15.11 -4.96
C GLU A 115 13.32 -16.10 -5.04
N LYS A 116 14.50 -15.61 -5.40
CA LYS A 116 15.70 -16.47 -5.49
C LYS A 116 16.24 -16.91 -4.13
N THR A 117 16.13 -16.02 -3.11
CA THR A 117 16.62 -16.33 -1.76
C THR A 117 15.79 -17.43 -1.13
N LEU A 118 14.46 -17.36 -1.20
CA LEU A 118 13.58 -18.40 -0.65
C LEU A 118 13.77 -19.74 -1.38
N SER A 119 13.83 -19.71 -2.71
CA SER A 119 14.07 -20.90 -3.53
C SER A 119 15.40 -21.59 -3.13
N GLU A 120 16.48 -20.82 -2.97
CA GLU A 120 17.78 -21.36 -2.55
C GLU A 120 17.73 -21.92 -1.12
N ILE A 121 17.06 -21.25 -0.18
CA ILE A 121 16.90 -21.74 1.19
C ILE A 121 16.20 -23.10 1.19
N LEU A 122 15.05 -23.22 0.53
CA LEU A 122 14.27 -24.46 0.51
C LEU A 122 15.06 -25.60 -0.15
N LYS A 123 15.75 -25.33 -1.23
CA LYS A 123 16.60 -26.31 -1.92
C LYS A 123 17.76 -26.81 -1.04
N ARG A 124 18.43 -25.92 -0.33
CA ARG A 124 19.48 -26.30 0.61
C ARG A 124 18.94 -27.11 1.79
N GLN A 125 17.80 -26.69 2.34
CA GLN A 125 17.16 -27.44 3.44
C GLN A 125 16.71 -28.84 2.99
N SER A 126 16.21 -29.01 1.76
CA SER A 126 15.80 -30.34 1.24
C SER A 126 16.97 -31.33 1.07
N THR A 127 18.18 -30.80 0.92
CA THR A 127 19.41 -31.61 0.79
C THR A 127 20.26 -31.66 2.08
N GLY A 128 19.80 -31.02 3.16
CA GLY A 128 20.58 -30.87 4.39
C GLY A 128 21.81 -29.94 4.28
N ALA A 129 21.90 -29.15 3.19
CA ALA A 129 23.03 -28.25 2.97
C ALA A 129 22.94 -26.99 3.85
N SER A 130 24.11 -26.44 4.22
CA SER A 130 24.21 -25.25 5.04
C SER A 130 23.60 -24.02 4.37
N LEU A 131 22.97 -23.13 5.18
CA LEU A 131 22.49 -21.81 4.75
C LEU A 131 23.60 -20.74 4.77
N ASP A 132 24.82 -21.08 5.18
CA ASP A 132 25.94 -20.18 5.10
C ASP A 132 26.13 -19.68 3.66
N LEU A 133 26.44 -18.40 3.52
CA LEU A 133 26.64 -17.73 2.23
C LEU A 133 25.39 -17.64 1.32
N VAL A 134 24.20 -18.04 1.78
CA VAL A 134 22.96 -17.75 1.03
C VAL A 134 22.66 -16.25 1.10
N ALA A 135 22.96 -15.54 0.04
CA ALA A 135 22.75 -14.10 -0.02
C ALA A 135 21.28 -13.71 0.28
N GLY A 136 21.07 -12.72 1.13
CA GLY A 136 19.74 -12.27 1.57
C GLY A 136 19.09 -13.13 2.67
N CYS A 137 19.81 -14.15 3.19
CA CYS A 137 19.32 -15.02 4.26
C CYS A 137 20.01 -14.70 5.59
N TRP A 138 19.24 -14.35 6.62
CA TRP A 138 19.70 -14.33 8.00
C TRP A 138 18.97 -15.43 8.75
N PHE A 139 19.65 -16.15 9.64
CA PHE A 139 19.08 -17.32 10.32
C PHE A 139 19.68 -17.58 11.69
N LYS A 140 19.01 -18.42 12.47
CA LYS A 140 19.53 -18.93 13.75
C LYS A 140 20.28 -20.23 13.56
N ARG A 141 21.43 -20.34 14.23
CA ARG A 141 22.18 -21.57 14.42
C ARG A 141 22.78 -21.60 15.82
N ASP A 142 22.51 -22.66 16.57
CA ASP A 142 22.99 -22.85 17.93
C ASP A 142 22.72 -21.63 18.85
N GLY A 143 21.51 -21.05 18.73
CA GLY A 143 21.10 -19.87 19.49
C GLY A 143 21.72 -18.55 19.05
N LYS A 144 22.59 -18.55 18.03
CA LYS A 144 23.25 -17.35 17.48
C LYS A 144 22.63 -16.93 16.17
N ILE A 145 22.57 -15.63 15.92
CA ILE A 145 22.16 -15.09 14.63
C ILE A 145 23.34 -15.10 13.67
N VAL A 146 23.17 -15.78 12.55
CA VAL A 146 24.09 -15.77 11.40
C VAL A 146 23.55 -14.79 10.37
N THR A 147 24.40 -13.86 9.92
CA THR A 147 24.05 -12.82 8.96
C THR A 147 24.82 -13.00 7.66
N ASN A 148 24.12 -13.25 6.57
CA ASN A 148 24.72 -13.27 5.25
C ASN A 148 24.53 -11.90 4.57
N GLY A 149 25.39 -11.59 3.60
CA GLY A 149 25.26 -10.38 2.79
C GLY A 149 23.93 -10.32 2.02
N ASP A 150 23.47 -9.10 1.72
CA ASP A 150 22.24 -8.92 0.94
C ASP A 150 22.40 -9.45 -0.50
N ARG A 151 21.32 -10.00 -1.04
CA ARG A 151 21.27 -10.44 -2.44
C ARG A 151 20.98 -9.22 -3.33
N PRO A 152 21.74 -9.01 -4.41
CA PRO A 152 21.36 -8.04 -5.43
C PRO A 152 19.99 -8.40 -6.04
N SER A 153 19.14 -7.38 -6.28
CA SER A 153 17.85 -7.60 -6.91
C SER A 153 17.99 -8.21 -8.30
N SER A 154 17.23 -9.26 -8.57
CA SER A 154 17.12 -9.86 -9.89
C SER A 154 16.30 -8.99 -10.83
N PRO A 155 16.59 -8.95 -12.13
CA PRO A 155 15.70 -8.35 -13.11
C PRO A 155 14.30 -8.98 -13.01
N LEU A 156 13.23 -8.16 -12.95
CA LEU A 156 11.86 -8.69 -12.90
C LEU A 156 11.55 -9.59 -14.11
N SER A 157 12.10 -9.26 -15.28
CA SER A 157 11.96 -10.05 -16.50
C SER A 157 12.61 -11.45 -16.43
N SER A 158 13.41 -11.74 -15.41
CA SER A 158 14.01 -13.06 -15.18
C SER A 158 13.24 -13.89 -14.15
N LEU A 159 12.16 -13.39 -13.62
CA LEU A 159 11.30 -14.10 -12.67
C LEU A 159 10.07 -14.65 -13.37
N PRO A 160 9.54 -15.79 -12.93
CA PRO A 160 8.29 -16.32 -13.45
C PRO A 160 7.10 -15.39 -13.12
N SER A 161 6.06 -15.47 -13.94
CA SER A 161 4.81 -14.75 -13.66
C SER A 161 4.20 -15.17 -12.33
N PRO A 162 3.61 -14.23 -11.55
CA PRO A 162 2.99 -14.56 -10.27
C PRO A 162 1.91 -15.66 -10.39
N ALA A 163 1.88 -16.58 -9.44
CA ALA A 163 0.99 -17.76 -9.46
C ALA A 163 -0.45 -17.40 -9.07
N TYR A 164 -1.16 -16.61 -9.86
CA TYR A 164 -2.54 -16.23 -9.62
C TYR A 164 -3.52 -17.42 -9.57
N ASP A 165 -3.14 -18.56 -10.14
CA ASP A 165 -3.90 -19.81 -10.11
C ASP A 165 -3.99 -20.45 -8.72
N LEU A 166 -3.16 -20.02 -7.76
CA LEU A 166 -3.15 -20.53 -6.39
C LEU A 166 -4.15 -19.86 -5.46
N VAL A 167 -4.91 -18.91 -5.93
CA VAL A 167 -5.87 -18.16 -5.10
C VAL A 167 -7.27 -18.17 -5.69
N ASP A 168 -8.29 -18.18 -4.82
CA ASP A 168 -9.69 -18.02 -5.24
C ASP A 168 -9.96 -16.56 -5.63
N PHE A 169 -9.84 -16.26 -6.92
CA PHE A 169 -10.07 -14.94 -7.45
C PHE A 169 -11.47 -14.39 -7.16
N GLU A 170 -12.49 -15.25 -7.13
CA GLU A 170 -13.87 -14.82 -6.87
C GLU A 170 -14.05 -14.27 -5.45
N SER A 171 -13.32 -14.80 -4.48
CA SER A 171 -13.29 -14.24 -3.13
C SER A 171 -12.71 -12.82 -3.12
N TYR A 172 -11.65 -12.55 -3.87
CA TYR A 172 -11.12 -11.18 -4.01
C TYR A 172 -12.06 -10.26 -4.79
N ALA A 173 -12.72 -10.75 -5.82
CA ALA A 173 -13.70 -9.95 -6.56
C ALA A 173 -14.88 -9.51 -5.66
N ARG A 174 -15.35 -10.39 -4.78
CA ARG A 174 -16.36 -10.05 -3.75
C ARG A 174 -15.83 -9.04 -2.75
N LEU A 175 -14.63 -9.26 -2.23
CA LEU A 175 -14.00 -8.41 -1.19
C LEU A 175 -13.73 -6.99 -1.71
N THR A 176 -13.25 -6.85 -2.95
CA THR A 176 -12.91 -5.57 -3.56
C THR A 176 -14.08 -4.87 -4.25
N GLY A 177 -15.20 -5.57 -4.41
CA GLY A 177 -16.39 -5.06 -5.12
C GLY A 177 -16.18 -4.91 -6.63
N GLY A 178 -15.33 -5.73 -7.24
CA GLY A 178 -15.07 -5.75 -8.69
C GLY A 178 -13.93 -6.69 -9.08
N ARG A 179 -13.85 -7.00 -10.35
CA ARG A 179 -12.83 -7.93 -10.90
C ARG A 179 -11.51 -7.19 -11.14
N LYS A 180 -10.70 -7.09 -10.08
CA LYS A 180 -9.47 -6.30 -10.05
C LYS A 180 -8.28 -7.14 -9.61
N LEU A 181 -7.11 -6.89 -10.23
CA LEU A 181 -5.85 -7.47 -9.82
C LEU A 181 -4.77 -6.40 -9.62
N PRO A 182 -3.91 -6.54 -8.59
CA PRO A 182 -2.66 -5.81 -8.51
C PRO A 182 -1.63 -6.44 -9.46
N TYR A 183 -0.81 -5.59 -10.08
CA TYR A 183 0.30 -6.03 -10.92
C TYR A 183 1.48 -5.06 -10.80
N ALA A 184 2.70 -5.57 -10.71
CA ALA A 184 3.91 -4.76 -10.68
C ALA A 184 4.61 -4.81 -12.04
N THR A 185 4.61 -3.70 -12.76
CA THR A 185 5.34 -3.60 -14.03
C THR A 185 6.80 -3.20 -13.80
N SER A 186 7.07 -2.62 -12.64
CA SER A 186 8.41 -2.28 -12.15
C SER A 186 8.42 -2.26 -10.62
N ILE A 187 9.61 -2.41 -10.03
CA ILE A 187 9.83 -2.20 -8.60
C ILE A 187 10.93 -1.15 -8.38
N GLY A 188 10.83 -0.46 -7.24
CA GLY A 188 11.80 0.55 -6.83
C GLY A 188 11.63 1.91 -7.53
N CYS A 189 12.23 2.92 -6.92
CA CYS A 189 12.15 4.30 -7.35
C CYS A 189 13.53 4.96 -7.19
N PRO A 190 14.03 5.76 -8.16
CA PRO A 190 15.35 6.38 -8.09
C PRO A 190 15.40 7.62 -7.17
N TYR A 191 14.23 8.12 -6.74
CA TYR A 191 14.18 9.28 -5.85
C TYR A 191 14.72 8.97 -4.45
N ALA A 192 15.16 10.00 -3.74
CA ALA A 192 15.83 9.89 -2.45
C ALA A 192 14.99 10.45 -1.29
N CYS A 193 13.66 10.30 -1.35
CA CYS A 193 12.77 10.78 -0.31
C CYS A 193 13.10 10.10 1.03
N ASN A 194 13.51 10.86 2.05
CA ASN A 194 14.07 10.33 3.29
C ASN A 194 13.04 9.65 4.23
N TYR A 195 11.76 9.80 3.94
CA TYR A 195 10.65 9.15 4.67
C TYR A 195 10.19 7.84 4.01
N CYS A 196 10.73 7.49 2.85
CA CYS A 196 10.24 6.39 2.03
C CYS A 196 11.03 5.11 2.28
N THR A 197 10.33 4.03 2.55
CA THR A 197 10.90 2.69 2.74
C THR A 197 11.48 2.09 1.47
N ASP A 198 10.97 2.46 0.28
CA ASP A 198 11.50 2.02 -1.02
C ASP A 198 12.97 2.34 -1.19
N MET A 199 13.40 3.47 -0.62
CA MET A 199 14.79 3.88 -0.64
C MET A 199 15.71 2.85 0.00
N VAL A 200 15.26 2.25 1.09
CA VAL A 200 16.02 1.22 1.84
C VAL A 200 15.82 -0.15 1.20
N PHE A 201 14.58 -0.49 0.84
CA PHE A 201 14.24 -1.82 0.34
C PHE A 201 14.83 -2.09 -1.04
N TYR A 202 14.75 -1.13 -1.96
CA TYR A 202 15.22 -1.27 -3.35
C TYR A 202 16.52 -0.52 -3.66
N ASN A 203 17.15 0.11 -2.66
CA ASN A 203 18.42 0.85 -2.84
C ASN A 203 18.37 1.84 -4.00
N ARG A 204 17.24 2.54 -4.18
CA ARG A 204 16.99 3.51 -5.25
C ARG A 204 17.17 2.96 -6.68
N ARG A 205 17.05 1.64 -6.84
CA ARG A 205 17.16 1.00 -8.16
C ARG A 205 15.76 0.85 -8.77
N PHE A 206 15.60 1.39 -9.95
CA PHE A 206 14.41 1.15 -10.78
C PHE A 206 14.64 -0.13 -11.59
N ASN A 207 13.77 -1.10 -11.47
CA ASN A 207 13.88 -2.41 -12.07
C ASN A 207 12.57 -2.74 -12.83
N PRO A 208 12.48 -2.37 -14.13
CA PRO A 208 11.28 -2.57 -14.93
C PRO A 208 11.28 -3.95 -15.61
N GLN A 209 10.08 -4.45 -15.88
CA GLN A 209 9.85 -5.50 -16.86
C GLN A 209 9.86 -4.94 -18.29
N THR A 210 10.03 -5.81 -19.28
CA THR A 210 9.95 -5.44 -20.71
C THR A 210 8.51 -5.04 -21.08
N VAL A 211 8.37 -4.08 -22.01
CA VAL A 211 7.05 -3.62 -22.47
C VAL A 211 6.23 -4.78 -23.05
N SER A 212 6.84 -5.60 -23.91
CA SER A 212 6.16 -6.74 -24.55
C SER A 212 5.71 -7.78 -23.53
N GLY A 213 6.56 -8.09 -22.53
CA GLY A 213 6.23 -9.01 -21.45
C GLY A 213 5.02 -8.53 -20.63
N VAL A 214 5.05 -7.27 -20.18
CA VAL A 214 3.93 -6.67 -19.44
C VAL A 214 2.64 -6.67 -20.24
N VAL A 215 2.68 -6.25 -21.51
CA VAL A 215 1.49 -6.23 -22.37
C VAL A 215 0.92 -7.64 -22.51
N SER A 216 1.76 -8.62 -22.87
CA SER A 216 1.32 -10.01 -23.05
C SER A 216 0.69 -10.57 -21.78
N GLU A 217 1.34 -10.39 -20.63
CA GLU A 217 0.89 -10.95 -19.35
C GLU A 217 -0.40 -10.27 -18.87
N ILE A 218 -0.48 -8.95 -18.89
CA ILE A 218 -1.70 -8.23 -18.49
C ILE A 218 -2.88 -8.64 -19.38
N LEU A 219 -2.70 -8.74 -20.69
CA LEU A 219 -3.77 -9.16 -21.60
C LEU A 219 -4.21 -10.61 -21.34
N HIS A 220 -3.27 -11.49 -21.00
CA HIS A 220 -3.58 -12.85 -20.58
C HIS A 220 -4.43 -12.84 -19.29
N LEU A 221 -4.00 -12.11 -18.26
CA LEU A 221 -4.72 -12.00 -16.97
C LEU A 221 -6.12 -11.39 -17.15
N VAL A 222 -6.24 -10.32 -17.95
CA VAL A 222 -7.53 -9.70 -18.24
C VAL A 222 -8.51 -10.69 -18.86
N LYS A 223 -8.06 -11.49 -19.82
CA LYS A 223 -8.91 -12.50 -20.47
C LYS A 223 -9.25 -13.65 -19.53
N THR A 224 -8.23 -14.22 -18.86
CA THR A 224 -8.38 -15.39 -17.98
C THR A 224 -9.32 -15.12 -16.82
N TYR A 225 -9.13 -14.00 -16.13
CA TYR A 225 -9.90 -13.63 -14.94
C TYR A 225 -11.04 -12.67 -15.23
N ARG A 226 -11.29 -12.30 -16.50
CA ARG A 226 -12.34 -11.33 -16.94
C ARG A 226 -12.25 -10.04 -16.12
N LEU A 227 -11.05 -9.44 -16.08
CA LEU A 227 -10.80 -8.29 -15.23
C LEU A 227 -11.42 -7.02 -15.79
N ASP A 228 -12.00 -6.21 -14.89
CA ASP A 228 -12.44 -4.85 -15.18
C ASP A 228 -11.33 -3.83 -15.02
N GLU A 229 -10.35 -4.13 -14.13
CA GLU A 229 -9.33 -3.18 -13.74
C GLU A 229 -8.02 -3.88 -13.31
N ILE A 230 -6.89 -3.31 -13.73
CA ILE A 230 -5.56 -3.63 -13.24
C ILE A 230 -5.05 -2.46 -12.39
N ALA A 231 -4.67 -2.73 -11.14
CA ALA A 231 -4.03 -1.75 -10.27
C ALA A 231 -2.51 -1.95 -10.36
N LEU A 232 -1.81 -1.07 -11.07
CA LEU A 232 -0.35 -1.10 -11.07
C LEU A 232 0.17 -0.63 -9.70
N VAL A 233 0.97 -1.48 -9.06
CA VAL A 233 1.53 -1.24 -7.72
C VAL A 233 3.01 -0.81 -7.76
N ASP A 234 3.42 -0.28 -8.89
CA ASP A 234 4.76 0.28 -9.10
C ASP A 234 4.99 1.43 -8.10
N SER A 235 6.19 1.53 -7.55
CA SER A 235 6.57 2.60 -6.61
C SER A 235 6.42 4.01 -7.21
N ASN A 236 6.74 4.15 -8.50
CA ASN A 236 6.52 5.35 -9.31
C ASN A 236 6.52 4.95 -10.80
N PHE A 237 5.34 4.80 -11.36
CA PHE A 237 5.17 4.25 -12.72
C PHE A 237 5.80 5.12 -13.82
N LEU A 238 5.79 6.45 -13.65
CA LEU A 238 6.26 7.39 -14.67
C LEU A 238 7.78 7.68 -14.63
N VAL A 239 8.57 6.92 -13.85
CA VAL A 239 10.05 7.05 -13.85
C VAL A 239 10.62 6.97 -15.26
N ASP A 240 10.08 6.08 -16.09
CA ASP A 240 10.34 6.01 -17.53
C ASP A 240 9.06 6.33 -18.31
N THR A 241 8.92 7.59 -18.72
CA THR A 241 7.75 8.07 -19.44
C THR A 241 7.61 7.45 -20.84
N ARG A 242 8.74 7.14 -21.51
CA ARG A 242 8.72 6.47 -22.82
C ARG A 242 8.18 5.05 -22.70
N ARG A 243 8.59 4.35 -21.65
CA ARG A 243 8.06 3.02 -21.34
C ARG A 243 6.56 3.09 -21.02
N ALA A 244 6.13 4.07 -20.23
CA ALA A 244 4.73 4.25 -19.89
C ALA A 244 3.83 4.46 -21.13
N THR A 245 4.25 5.32 -22.06
CA THR A 245 3.54 5.56 -23.33
C THR A 245 3.58 4.34 -24.26
N ALA A 246 4.68 3.58 -24.27
CA ALA A 246 4.77 2.32 -25.03
C ALA A 246 3.81 1.25 -24.50
N LEU A 247 3.68 1.11 -23.17
CA LEU A 247 2.68 0.24 -22.55
C LEU A 247 1.25 0.64 -22.92
N ALA A 248 0.94 1.95 -22.85
CA ALA A 248 -0.37 2.47 -23.23
C ALA A 248 -0.71 2.15 -24.71
N ARG A 249 0.24 2.30 -25.62
CA ARG A 249 0.07 1.90 -27.04
C ARG A 249 -0.20 0.41 -27.17
N GLY A 250 0.60 -0.43 -26.53
CA GLY A 250 0.42 -1.88 -26.59
C GLY A 250 -0.95 -2.34 -26.08
N PHE A 251 -1.46 -1.71 -25.00
CA PHE A 251 -2.82 -2.00 -24.52
C PHE A 251 -3.88 -1.51 -25.50
N LEU A 252 -3.73 -0.32 -26.06
CA LEU A 252 -4.70 0.24 -27.00
C LEU A 252 -4.77 -0.59 -28.30
N GLU A 253 -3.61 -0.93 -28.86
CA GLU A 253 -3.47 -1.70 -30.10
C GLU A 253 -4.00 -3.13 -29.97
N SER A 254 -4.00 -3.69 -28.75
CA SER A 254 -4.57 -5.02 -28.50
C SER A 254 -6.08 -5.11 -28.71
N GLY A 255 -6.80 -4.00 -28.73
CA GLY A 255 -8.25 -3.94 -28.79
C GLY A 255 -8.97 -4.39 -27.52
N VAL A 256 -8.29 -4.93 -26.53
CA VAL A 256 -8.87 -5.39 -25.25
C VAL A 256 -9.18 -4.18 -24.38
N ARG A 257 -10.40 -4.11 -23.85
CA ARG A 257 -10.84 -3.00 -23.00
C ARG A 257 -10.82 -3.37 -21.54
N PHE A 258 -10.05 -2.63 -20.74
CA PHE A 258 -10.00 -2.70 -19.28
C PHE A 258 -9.53 -1.35 -18.74
N ARG A 259 -9.79 -1.10 -17.46
CA ARG A 259 -9.26 0.09 -16.79
C ARG A 259 -7.95 -0.26 -16.11
N TRP A 260 -7.07 0.72 -15.98
CA TRP A 260 -5.88 0.58 -15.17
C TRP A 260 -5.56 1.86 -14.41
N THR A 261 -4.84 1.70 -13.32
CA THR A 261 -4.52 2.76 -12.37
C THR A 261 -3.07 2.62 -11.92
N PHE A 262 -2.44 3.72 -11.53
CA PHE A 262 -1.06 3.71 -11.04
C PHE A 262 -0.75 4.86 -10.09
N GLN A 263 0.43 4.79 -9.45
CA GLN A 263 1.01 5.86 -8.63
C GLN A 263 2.17 6.52 -9.38
N ALA A 264 2.29 7.84 -9.25
CA ALA A 264 3.35 8.62 -9.88
C ALA A 264 3.69 9.89 -9.07
N SER A 265 4.68 10.65 -9.54
CA SER A 265 4.95 12.01 -9.09
C SER A 265 4.49 13.03 -10.13
N THR A 266 4.06 14.22 -9.68
CA THR A 266 3.49 15.25 -10.55
C THR A 266 4.48 15.80 -11.56
N ASP A 267 5.74 15.98 -11.16
CA ASP A 267 6.83 16.45 -12.02
C ASP A 267 7.04 15.53 -13.24
N LEU A 268 6.89 14.21 -13.07
CA LEU A 268 7.01 13.24 -14.16
C LEU A 268 5.81 13.28 -15.10
N LEU A 269 4.58 13.45 -14.58
CA LEU A 269 3.42 13.61 -15.44
C LEU A 269 3.52 14.92 -16.27
N CYS A 270 4.02 15.99 -15.68
CA CYS A 270 4.17 17.27 -16.37
C CYS A 270 5.19 17.23 -17.54
N ARG A 271 6.07 16.23 -17.58
CA ARG A 271 6.97 15.98 -18.73
C ARG A 271 6.26 15.39 -19.95
N LEU A 272 5.13 14.76 -19.76
CA LEU A 272 4.32 14.24 -20.86
C LEU A 272 3.60 15.38 -21.58
N SER A 273 3.49 15.31 -22.89
CA SER A 273 2.62 16.20 -23.67
C SER A 273 1.14 15.92 -23.35
N ASP A 274 0.25 16.84 -23.75
CA ASP A 274 -1.19 16.62 -23.58
C ASP A 274 -1.67 15.42 -24.42
N ASP A 275 -1.08 15.19 -25.61
CA ASP A 275 -1.37 14.02 -26.46
C ASP A 275 -0.91 12.70 -25.79
N GLU A 276 0.23 12.69 -25.11
CA GLU A 276 0.67 11.50 -24.39
C GLU A 276 -0.23 11.19 -23.18
N VAL A 277 -0.74 12.22 -22.48
CA VAL A 277 -1.74 12.01 -21.42
C VAL A 277 -3.07 11.55 -21.98
N ALA A 278 -3.48 12.06 -23.13
CA ALA A 278 -4.67 11.58 -23.85
C ALA A 278 -4.51 10.12 -24.33
N LEU A 279 -3.30 9.71 -24.74
CA LEU A 279 -2.99 8.31 -25.07
C LEU A 279 -3.14 7.40 -23.84
N LEU A 280 -2.61 7.82 -22.66
CA LEU A 280 -2.83 7.08 -21.41
C LEU A 280 -4.32 6.89 -21.12
N ALA A 281 -5.12 7.97 -21.24
CA ALA A 281 -6.57 7.88 -21.04
C ALA A 281 -7.25 6.93 -22.03
N SER A 282 -6.90 7.04 -23.31
CA SER A 282 -7.46 6.20 -24.40
C SER A 282 -7.14 4.72 -24.22
N SER A 283 -6.00 4.40 -23.61
CA SER A 283 -5.59 3.03 -23.29
C SER A 283 -6.29 2.45 -22.05
N GLY A 284 -7.09 3.25 -21.32
CA GLY A 284 -7.88 2.81 -20.19
C GLY A 284 -7.41 3.34 -18.82
N VAL A 285 -6.45 4.26 -18.75
CA VAL A 285 -6.10 4.92 -17.47
C VAL A 285 -7.32 5.65 -16.94
N SER A 286 -7.79 5.21 -15.78
CA SER A 286 -8.98 5.78 -15.15
C SER A 286 -8.66 6.62 -13.91
N HIS A 287 -7.50 6.42 -13.30
CA HIS A 287 -7.11 7.10 -12.09
C HIS A 287 -5.59 7.08 -11.91
N ILE A 288 -5.03 8.21 -11.48
CA ILE A 288 -3.63 8.36 -11.08
C ILE A 288 -3.57 8.87 -9.65
N GLY A 289 -2.79 8.20 -8.80
CA GLY A 289 -2.43 8.71 -7.48
C GLY A 289 -1.08 9.42 -7.52
N PHE A 290 -1.00 10.61 -6.97
CA PHE A 290 0.26 11.34 -6.87
C PHE A 290 0.72 11.44 -5.42
N GLY A 291 1.98 11.06 -5.18
CA GLY A 291 2.67 11.41 -3.95
C GLY A 291 3.00 12.90 -3.98
N THR A 292 2.15 13.74 -3.39
CA THR A 292 2.37 15.19 -3.32
C THR A 292 2.95 15.63 -1.97
N GLU A 293 2.64 14.89 -0.94
CA GLU A 293 3.08 14.97 0.46
C GLU A 293 2.79 16.33 1.11
N SER A 294 3.28 17.44 0.54
CA SER A 294 3.10 18.78 1.04
C SER A 294 3.06 19.80 -0.11
N ALA A 295 2.45 20.95 0.12
CA ALA A 295 2.59 22.11 -0.75
C ALA A 295 3.51 23.19 -0.15
N SER A 296 4.22 22.90 0.93
CA SER A 296 5.26 23.77 1.46
C SER A 296 6.63 23.41 0.86
N PRO A 297 7.29 24.34 0.11
CA PRO A 297 8.62 24.10 -0.44
C PRO A 297 9.68 23.79 0.64
N GLU A 298 9.50 24.34 1.84
CA GLU A 298 10.39 24.07 2.97
C GLU A 298 10.29 22.62 3.43
N ILE A 299 9.07 22.10 3.59
CA ILE A 299 8.81 20.71 3.99
C ILE A 299 9.23 19.75 2.88
N LEU A 300 8.95 20.05 1.62
CA LEU A 300 9.41 19.22 0.49
C LEU A 300 10.95 19.12 0.43
N ARG A 301 11.68 20.20 0.76
CA ARG A 301 13.16 20.16 0.88
C ARG A 301 13.60 19.26 2.04
N LYS A 302 12.98 19.36 3.21
CA LYS A 302 13.25 18.48 4.36
C LYS A 302 12.96 17.01 4.05
N MET A 303 11.96 16.73 3.24
CA MET A 303 11.59 15.40 2.74
C MET A 303 12.51 14.87 1.64
N HIS A 304 13.50 15.62 1.20
CA HIS A 304 14.32 15.33 0.00
C HIS A 304 13.47 15.17 -1.28
N LYS A 305 12.39 15.95 -1.39
CA LYS A 305 11.43 15.92 -2.49
C LYS A 305 11.35 17.25 -3.26
N SER A 306 12.48 17.97 -3.37
CA SER A 306 12.55 19.29 -4.01
C SER A 306 12.28 19.29 -5.53
N HIS A 307 12.23 18.12 -6.17
CA HIS A 307 11.84 17.97 -7.56
C HIS A 307 10.36 18.29 -7.80
N GLN A 308 9.53 18.20 -6.76
CA GLN A 308 8.10 18.51 -6.84
C GLN A 308 7.88 20.02 -6.62
N LYS A 309 7.11 20.64 -7.51
CA LYS A 309 6.70 22.04 -7.44
C LYS A 309 5.20 22.17 -7.27
N ILE A 310 4.75 23.27 -6.69
CA ILE A 310 3.32 23.56 -6.51
C ILE A 310 2.63 23.68 -7.87
N ASP A 311 3.26 24.36 -8.83
CA ASP A 311 2.71 24.53 -10.17
C ASP A 311 2.49 23.19 -10.89
N ASP A 312 3.36 22.20 -10.67
CA ASP A 312 3.18 20.85 -11.22
C ASP A 312 1.90 20.17 -10.70
N MET A 313 1.44 20.48 -9.48
CA MET A 313 0.18 19.96 -8.96
C MET A 313 -1.01 20.51 -9.76
N PHE A 314 -1.00 21.82 -10.07
CA PHE A 314 -2.08 22.43 -10.87
C PHE A 314 -2.04 21.93 -12.32
N GLU A 315 -0.86 21.81 -12.90
CA GLU A 315 -0.69 21.36 -14.28
C GLU A 315 -1.07 19.87 -14.44
N ALA A 316 -0.66 19.02 -13.51
CA ALA A 316 -1.05 17.61 -13.51
C ALA A 316 -2.59 17.45 -13.37
N ALA A 317 -3.23 18.24 -12.49
CA ALA A 317 -4.69 18.23 -12.36
C ALA A 317 -5.38 18.67 -13.66
N ARG A 318 -4.85 19.70 -14.35
CA ARG A 318 -5.36 20.19 -15.65
C ARG A 318 -5.26 19.11 -16.73
N LYS A 319 -4.05 18.59 -16.96
CA LYS A 319 -3.80 17.55 -17.98
C LYS A 319 -4.68 16.33 -17.77
N CYS A 320 -4.80 15.86 -16.55
CA CYS A 320 -5.65 14.73 -16.19
C CYS A 320 -7.14 15.05 -16.38
N ARG A 321 -7.61 16.27 -16.03
CA ARG A 321 -9.00 16.69 -16.25
C ARG A 321 -9.34 16.68 -17.74
N ASP A 322 -8.47 17.28 -18.54
CA ASP A 322 -8.68 17.45 -19.98
C ASP A 322 -8.69 16.09 -20.70
N ALA A 323 -7.98 15.10 -20.17
CA ALA A 323 -7.98 13.71 -20.62
C ALA A 323 -9.07 12.82 -19.96
N GLY A 324 -9.88 13.33 -19.03
CA GLY A 324 -10.91 12.55 -18.34
C GLY A 324 -10.37 11.59 -17.27
N ILE A 325 -9.14 11.78 -16.79
CA ILE A 325 -8.48 10.97 -15.75
C ILE A 325 -8.77 11.56 -14.38
N ARG A 326 -9.18 10.74 -13.43
CA ARG A 326 -9.30 11.12 -12.00
C ARG A 326 -7.95 11.12 -11.32
N VAL A 327 -7.80 12.00 -10.35
CA VAL A 327 -6.56 12.20 -9.60
C VAL A 327 -6.80 12.06 -8.10
N THR A 328 -5.86 11.46 -7.38
CA THR A 328 -5.78 11.56 -5.92
C THR A 328 -4.41 12.12 -5.54
N TYR A 329 -4.40 13.20 -4.77
CA TYR A 329 -3.18 13.73 -4.15
C TYR A 329 -3.03 13.14 -2.75
N ASN A 330 -1.96 12.36 -2.56
CA ASN A 330 -1.57 11.83 -1.26
C ASN A 330 -0.76 12.90 -0.52
N LEU A 331 -1.14 13.15 0.72
CA LEU A 331 -0.54 14.17 1.58
C LEU A 331 -0.01 13.52 2.85
N ILE A 332 1.09 14.05 3.37
CA ILE A 332 1.68 13.65 4.65
C ILE A 332 1.69 14.89 5.54
N PHE A 333 0.97 14.82 6.66
CA PHE A 333 0.97 15.83 7.72
C PHE A 333 1.70 15.29 8.95
N GLY A 334 2.21 16.21 9.78
CA GLY A 334 2.93 15.85 10.99
C GLY A 334 4.35 15.36 10.72
N TYR A 335 4.93 15.70 9.57
CA TYR A 335 6.33 15.44 9.31
C TYR A 335 7.23 16.23 10.29
N PRO A 336 8.38 15.68 10.76
CA PRO A 336 9.26 16.38 11.68
C PRO A 336 9.66 17.79 11.21
N GLY A 337 9.49 18.77 12.09
CA GLY A 337 9.72 20.19 11.75
C GLY A 337 8.64 20.82 10.87
N GLU A 338 7.47 20.17 10.69
CA GLU A 338 6.30 20.78 10.10
C GLU A 338 5.58 21.65 11.14
N GLU A 339 5.56 22.95 10.89
CA GLU A 339 4.85 23.95 11.70
C GLU A 339 3.44 24.22 11.16
N ASP A 340 2.63 24.94 11.94
CA ASP A 340 1.26 25.32 11.57
C ASP A 340 1.21 26.12 10.23
N ARG A 341 2.18 27.02 9.99
CA ARG A 341 2.28 27.77 8.74
C ARG A 341 2.42 26.86 7.51
N HIS A 342 3.18 25.76 7.59
CA HIS A 342 3.38 24.81 6.50
C HIS A 342 2.10 24.01 6.23
N ARG A 343 1.41 23.58 7.29
CA ARG A 343 0.11 22.90 7.17
C ARG A 343 -0.92 23.80 6.51
N ARG A 344 -1.02 25.05 6.94
CA ARG A 344 -1.92 26.05 6.35
C ARG A 344 -1.61 26.31 4.88
N GLU A 345 -0.34 26.39 4.51
CA GLU A 345 0.08 26.53 3.12
C GLU A 345 -0.40 25.34 2.27
N THR A 346 -0.17 24.13 2.74
CA THR A 346 -0.63 22.90 2.07
C THR A 346 -2.15 22.88 1.94
N LEU A 347 -2.88 23.14 3.02
CA LEU A 347 -4.33 23.18 3.01
C LEU A 347 -4.90 24.25 2.07
N ARG A 348 -4.26 25.42 2.01
CA ARG A 348 -4.65 26.53 1.11
C ARG A 348 -4.50 26.12 -0.35
N VAL A 349 -3.36 25.52 -0.73
CA VAL A 349 -3.12 25.05 -2.10
C VAL A 349 -4.11 23.95 -2.47
N MET A 350 -4.36 22.98 -1.58
CA MET A 350 -5.33 21.93 -1.83
C MET A 350 -6.75 22.48 -1.98
N GLY A 351 -7.13 23.49 -1.18
CA GLY A 351 -8.41 24.19 -1.33
C GLY A 351 -8.55 24.91 -2.68
N GLN A 352 -7.46 25.52 -3.18
CA GLN A 352 -7.43 26.14 -4.52
C GLN A 352 -7.58 25.11 -5.63
N ILE A 353 -6.90 23.96 -5.52
CA ILE A 353 -7.00 22.86 -6.48
C ILE A 353 -8.43 22.29 -6.47
N ALA A 354 -9.01 22.03 -5.29
CA ALA A 354 -10.36 21.51 -5.16
C ALA A 354 -11.42 22.46 -5.77
N ALA A 355 -11.23 23.76 -5.63
CA ALA A 355 -12.14 24.76 -6.22
C ALA A 355 -12.04 24.86 -7.74
N LYS A 356 -10.90 24.46 -8.34
CA LYS A 356 -10.63 24.62 -9.77
C LYS A 356 -10.83 23.31 -10.55
N PHE A 357 -10.68 22.15 -9.92
CA PHE A 357 -10.63 20.85 -10.58
C PHE A 357 -11.53 19.82 -9.89
N GLU A 358 -12.60 19.41 -10.57
CA GLU A 358 -13.55 18.40 -10.06
C GLU A 358 -13.05 16.96 -10.15
N ASN A 359 -12.02 16.69 -10.97
CA ASN A 359 -11.41 15.37 -11.13
C ASN A 359 -10.44 15.01 -9.99
N VAL A 360 -10.20 15.92 -9.03
CA VAL A 360 -9.21 15.74 -7.96
C VAL A 360 -9.87 15.31 -6.66
N THR A 361 -9.23 14.37 -5.98
CA THR A 361 -9.50 13.97 -4.60
C THR A 361 -8.22 14.03 -3.79
N PHE A 362 -8.33 14.04 -2.45
CA PHE A 362 -7.17 14.10 -1.55
C PHE A 362 -7.15 12.90 -0.62
N SER A 363 -5.95 12.42 -0.31
CA SER A 363 -5.69 11.39 0.70
C SER A 363 -4.74 11.97 1.75
N PRO A 364 -5.27 12.68 2.74
CA PRO A 364 -4.46 13.21 3.83
C PRO A 364 -4.10 12.09 4.79
N ASN A 365 -2.80 11.90 5.03
CA ASN A 365 -2.28 10.89 5.95
C ASN A 365 -1.43 11.57 7.03
N LEU A 366 -1.40 10.99 8.22
CA LEU A 366 -0.39 11.32 9.22
C LEU A 366 0.92 10.64 8.85
N PHE A 367 2.02 11.33 9.10
CA PHE A 367 3.35 10.75 8.98
C PHE A 367 3.43 9.47 9.81
N THR A 368 3.87 8.39 9.17
CA THR A 368 4.05 7.11 9.85
C THR A 368 5.54 6.80 9.89
N PRO A 369 6.16 6.76 11.08
CA PRO A 369 7.59 6.50 11.23
C PRO A 369 7.87 5.01 11.03
N TYR A 370 8.10 4.59 9.79
CA TYR A 370 8.54 3.22 9.51
C TYR A 370 10.01 3.03 9.94
N PRO A 371 10.39 1.85 10.46
CA PRO A 371 11.75 1.62 10.94
C PRO A 371 12.77 1.69 9.80
N GLY A 372 13.97 2.19 10.11
CA GLY A 372 15.12 2.16 9.22
C GLY A 372 15.05 3.10 8.01
N ILE A 373 14.04 3.97 7.90
CA ILE A 373 14.01 5.02 6.87
C ILE A 373 15.14 6.04 7.13
N PRO A 374 15.65 6.74 6.11
CA PRO A 374 16.82 7.62 6.27
C PRO A 374 16.68 8.70 7.35
N ILE A 375 15.47 9.21 7.60
CA ILE A 375 15.21 10.20 8.65
C ILE A 375 15.14 9.57 10.07
N TRP A 376 15.29 8.26 10.20
CA TRP A 376 15.10 7.56 11.48
C TRP A 376 15.93 8.13 12.65
N PRO A 377 17.23 8.48 12.49
CA PRO A 377 18.00 9.10 13.57
C PRO A 377 17.38 10.40 14.07
N GLU A 378 16.93 11.27 13.18
CA GLU A 378 16.28 12.55 13.52
C GLU A 378 14.96 12.33 14.28
N LEU A 379 14.23 11.24 13.98
CA LEU A 379 13.00 10.89 14.68
C LEU A 379 13.27 10.50 16.14
N LEU A 380 14.34 9.75 16.37
CA LEU A 380 14.76 9.37 17.73
C LEU A 380 15.19 10.60 18.54
N GLU A 381 15.94 11.52 17.93
CA GLU A 381 16.31 12.80 18.54
C GLU A 381 15.07 13.68 18.85
N ALA A 382 14.04 13.61 17.99
CA ALA A 382 12.77 14.29 18.21
C ALA A 382 11.85 13.61 19.25
N GLY A 383 12.35 12.56 19.93
CA GLY A 383 11.66 11.89 21.03
C GLY A 383 10.86 10.65 20.65
N LEU A 384 10.95 10.17 19.39
CA LEU A 384 10.32 8.90 19.01
C LEU A 384 10.95 7.75 19.83
N ARG A 385 10.10 6.90 20.37
CA ARG A 385 10.53 5.70 21.07
C ARG A 385 10.39 4.49 20.15
N GLU A 386 11.51 3.86 19.85
CA GLU A 386 11.51 2.64 19.04
C GLU A 386 10.96 1.46 19.85
N PRO A 387 9.96 0.71 19.31
CA PRO A 387 9.50 -0.52 19.93
C PRO A 387 10.63 -1.55 20.07
N GLN A 388 10.77 -2.15 21.26
CA GLN A 388 11.86 -3.05 21.58
C GLN A 388 11.61 -4.52 21.24
N SER A 389 10.40 -4.87 20.79
CA SER A 389 9.99 -6.22 20.36
C SER A 389 9.24 -6.18 19.05
N LEU A 390 9.17 -7.30 18.37
CA LEU A 390 8.35 -7.46 17.17
C LEU A 390 6.88 -7.07 17.45
N GLU A 391 6.31 -7.54 18.55
CA GLU A 391 4.92 -7.26 18.93
C GLU A 391 4.66 -5.76 19.15
N GLY A 392 5.63 -5.02 19.68
CA GLY A 392 5.53 -3.57 19.88
C GLY A 392 5.28 -2.79 18.57
N TRP A 393 5.78 -3.27 17.45
CA TRP A 393 5.57 -2.66 16.14
C TRP A 393 4.17 -2.87 15.58
N ALA A 394 3.36 -3.73 16.18
CA ALA A 394 1.99 -3.95 15.76
C ALA A 394 1.07 -2.73 15.97
N SER A 395 1.47 -1.79 16.81
CA SER A 395 0.76 -0.53 17.05
C SER A 395 1.15 0.60 16.07
N VAL A 396 2.24 0.41 15.30
CA VAL A 396 2.72 1.42 14.34
C VAL A 396 2.01 1.21 13.00
N GLY A 397 0.81 1.75 12.88
CA GLY A 397 0.00 1.68 11.65
C GLY A 397 -0.20 3.04 10.99
N LEU A 398 -0.74 3.03 9.76
CA LEU A 398 -1.12 4.27 9.07
C LEU A 398 -2.07 5.10 9.93
N GLY A 399 -1.63 6.32 10.29
CA GLY A 399 -2.43 7.26 11.09
C GLY A 399 -2.59 6.90 12.57
N GLN A 400 -1.89 5.89 13.08
CA GLN A 400 -1.96 5.42 14.48
C GLN A 400 -0.69 5.74 15.28
N ALA A 401 0.35 6.25 14.65
CA ALA A 401 1.59 6.57 15.34
C ALA A 401 1.45 7.83 16.21
N GLU A 402 1.91 7.74 17.46
CA GLU A 402 2.14 8.93 18.27
C GLU A 402 3.35 9.69 17.72
N LEU A 403 3.17 10.99 17.46
CA LEU A 403 4.20 11.87 16.94
C LEU A 403 4.64 12.83 18.05
N PRO A 404 5.71 12.53 18.80
CA PRO A 404 6.09 13.26 20.02
C PRO A 404 6.45 14.74 19.78
N TRP A 405 6.78 15.11 18.54
CA TRP A 405 7.03 16.50 18.15
C TRP A 405 5.75 17.29 17.84
N LEU A 406 4.56 16.68 17.84
CA LEU A 406 3.29 17.38 17.71
C LEU A 406 2.69 17.65 19.09
N SER A 407 2.32 18.91 19.36
CA SER A 407 1.53 19.22 20.55
C SER A 407 0.12 18.59 20.43
N ALA A 408 -0.52 18.31 21.57
CA ALA A 408 -1.89 17.79 21.60
C ALA A 408 -2.86 18.66 20.80
N ARG A 409 -2.71 19.99 20.87
CA ARG A 409 -3.51 20.96 20.10
C ARG A 409 -3.28 20.80 18.59
N ALA A 410 -2.02 20.70 18.15
CA ALA A 410 -1.67 20.50 16.73
C ALA A 410 -2.21 19.17 16.20
N SER A 411 -2.13 18.11 17.00
CA SER A 411 -2.68 16.79 16.68
C SER A 411 -4.20 16.84 16.50
N GLU A 412 -4.91 17.54 17.38
CA GLU A 412 -6.38 17.69 17.30
C GLU A 412 -6.80 18.51 16.08
N GLU A 413 -6.15 19.67 15.83
CA GLU A 413 -6.42 20.50 14.66
C GLU A 413 -6.17 19.74 13.35
N LEU A 414 -5.10 18.95 13.31
CA LEU A 414 -4.75 18.12 12.17
C LEU A 414 -5.78 17.01 11.95
N SER A 415 -6.19 16.32 12.99
CA SER A 415 -7.23 15.30 12.93
C SER A 415 -8.56 15.85 12.40
N ARG A 416 -8.95 17.03 12.83
CA ARG A 416 -10.14 17.75 12.31
C ARG A 416 -9.97 18.09 10.83
N SER A 417 -8.82 18.63 10.42
CA SER A 417 -8.54 18.96 9.02
C SER A 417 -8.64 17.73 8.12
N ILE A 418 -8.02 16.62 8.53
CA ILE A 418 -8.09 15.33 7.82
C ILE A 418 -9.55 14.87 7.67
N SER A 419 -10.34 14.97 8.75
CA SER A 419 -11.75 14.59 8.74
C SER A 419 -12.57 15.43 7.76
N TYR A 420 -12.29 16.74 7.65
CA TYR A 420 -12.94 17.59 6.65
C TYR A 420 -12.57 17.22 5.21
N PHE A 421 -11.31 16.92 4.93
CA PHE A 421 -10.90 16.41 3.61
C PHE A 421 -11.57 15.09 3.27
N MET A 422 -11.66 14.18 4.24
CA MET A 422 -12.36 12.90 4.03
C MET A 422 -13.85 13.12 3.73
N LEU A 423 -14.49 14.07 4.41
CA LEU A 423 -15.89 14.42 4.15
C LEU A 423 -16.08 14.99 2.75
N VAL A 424 -15.22 15.90 2.29
CA VAL A 424 -15.25 16.45 0.92
C VAL A 424 -15.05 15.34 -0.11
N ASN A 425 -14.10 14.42 0.10
CA ASN A 425 -13.88 13.27 -0.78
C ASN A 425 -15.09 12.33 -0.84
N GLN A 426 -15.79 12.13 0.28
CA GLN A 426 -17.02 11.34 0.31
C GLN A 426 -18.13 12.02 -0.50
N MET A 427 -18.21 13.33 -0.46
CA MET A 427 -19.19 14.09 -1.23
C MET A 427 -18.93 14.00 -2.73
N SER A 428 -17.70 14.20 -3.17
CA SER A 428 -17.32 14.10 -4.59
C SER A 428 -17.49 12.69 -5.16
N LYS A 429 -17.21 11.63 -4.35
CA LYS A 429 -17.38 10.22 -4.73
C LYS A 429 -18.80 9.69 -4.52
N GLY A 430 -19.52 10.21 -3.53
CA GLY A 430 -20.79 9.68 -3.06
C GLY A 430 -22.01 10.20 -3.81
N ALA A 431 -21.92 11.37 -4.44
CA ALA A 431 -23.04 11.95 -5.17
C ALA A 431 -23.54 11.04 -6.31
N SER A 432 -22.66 10.20 -6.89
CA SER A 432 -23.04 9.23 -7.92
C SER A 432 -23.55 7.89 -7.38
N LYS A 433 -23.28 7.53 -6.11
CA LYS A 433 -23.63 6.24 -5.51
C LYS A 433 -24.81 6.28 -4.52
N MET A 434 -25.28 7.47 -4.13
CA MET A 434 -26.38 7.59 -3.17
C MET A 434 -27.72 7.22 -3.80
N ARG A 435 -28.40 6.22 -3.21
CA ARG A 435 -29.73 5.74 -3.64
C ARG A 435 -30.86 6.75 -3.42
N SER A 436 -30.68 7.78 -2.59
CA SER A 436 -31.72 8.77 -2.25
C SER A 436 -31.45 10.16 -2.84
N ASN A 437 -32.44 10.72 -3.55
CA ASN A 437 -32.40 12.08 -4.08
C ASN A 437 -32.30 13.16 -2.98
N VAL A 438 -32.85 12.89 -1.80
CA VAL A 438 -32.83 13.81 -0.65
C VAL A 438 -31.42 13.92 -0.09
N SER A 439 -30.73 12.80 0.09
CA SER A 439 -29.35 12.77 0.56
C SER A 439 -28.40 13.49 -0.40
N ARG A 440 -28.61 13.34 -1.73
CA ARG A 440 -27.83 14.06 -2.75
C ARG A 440 -28.02 15.58 -2.70
N LYS A 441 -29.26 16.06 -2.48
CA LYS A 441 -29.54 17.49 -2.34
C LYS A 441 -28.94 18.05 -1.05
N ALA A 442 -29.07 17.35 0.08
CA ALA A 442 -28.48 17.75 1.36
C ALA A 442 -26.94 17.84 1.27
N MET A 443 -26.29 16.86 0.65
CA MET A 443 -24.85 16.86 0.44
C MET A 443 -24.38 18.04 -0.42
N ARG A 444 -25.08 18.37 -1.52
CA ARG A 444 -24.75 19.53 -2.34
C ARG A 444 -24.87 20.87 -1.60
N LEU A 445 -25.79 20.97 -0.64
CA LEU A 445 -25.92 22.17 0.22
C LEU A 445 -24.72 22.33 1.15
N LEU A 446 -24.10 21.23 1.61
CA LEU A 446 -22.92 21.25 2.48
C LEU A 446 -21.61 21.49 1.71
N GLU A 447 -21.58 21.31 0.40
CA GLU A 447 -20.37 21.41 -0.41
C GLU A 447 -19.72 22.80 -0.34
N LYS A 448 -20.48 23.86 -0.52
CA LYS A 448 -19.97 25.24 -0.46
C LYS A 448 -19.45 25.63 0.94
N PRO A 449 -20.16 25.37 2.05
CA PRO A 449 -19.64 25.58 3.40
C PRO A 449 -18.35 24.80 3.67
N LEU A 450 -18.26 23.54 3.25
CA LEU A 450 -17.08 22.72 3.46
C LEU A 450 -15.85 23.23 2.71
N HIS A 451 -16.00 23.58 1.43
CA HIS A 451 -14.94 24.21 0.65
C HIS A 451 -14.51 25.54 1.25
N TRP A 452 -15.46 26.35 1.75
CA TRP A 452 -15.16 27.59 2.44
C TRP A 452 -14.33 27.36 3.71
N ARG A 453 -14.71 26.35 4.53
CA ARG A 453 -13.95 25.99 5.74
C ARG A 453 -12.53 25.51 5.42
N LEU A 454 -12.37 24.65 4.42
CA LEU A 454 -11.04 24.21 3.97
C LEU A 454 -10.20 25.39 3.50
N LYS A 455 -10.79 26.32 2.73
CA LYS A 455 -10.11 27.51 2.21
C LYS A 455 -9.66 28.47 3.32
N HIS A 456 -10.49 28.63 4.36
CA HIS A 456 -10.27 29.62 5.43
C HIS A 456 -9.79 29.01 6.75
N HIS A 457 -9.48 27.70 6.79
CA HIS A 457 -9.04 26.97 8.00
C HIS A 457 -10.00 27.12 9.19
N ALA A 458 -11.29 27.24 8.93
CA ALA A 458 -12.31 27.49 9.93
C ALA A 458 -12.86 26.19 10.53
N PHE A 459 -12.06 25.48 11.31
CA PHE A 459 -12.41 24.18 11.90
C PHE A 459 -12.95 24.25 13.33
N ALA A 460 -13.01 25.42 13.91
CA ALA A 460 -13.74 25.66 15.17
C ALA A 460 -15.25 25.44 14.92
N LEU A 461 -15.95 24.76 15.83
CA LEU A 461 -17.36 24.36 15.69
C LEU A 461 -17.62 23.45 14.46
N PRO A 462 -17.21 22.18 14.53
CA PRO A 462 -17.28 21.24 13.40
C PRO A 462 -18.71 20.68 13.19
N ILE A 463 -19.67 21.54 12.92
CA ILE A 463 -21.10 21.20 12.81
C ILE A 463 -21.33 20.15 11.70
N GLU A 464 -20.63 20.28 10.58
CA GLU A 464 -20.75 19.37 9.43
C GLU A 464 -20.20 17.97 9.76
N LEU A 465 -19.13 17.90 10.56
CA LEU A 465 -18.60 16.62 11.04
C LEU A 465 -19.60 15.96 12.01
N TRP A 466 -20.17 16.72 12.94
CA TRP A 466 -21.19 16.21 13.84
C TRP A 466 -22.43 15.73 13.09
N ALA A 467 -22.88 16.48 12.09
CA ALA A 467 -24.00 16.07 11.23
C ALA A 467 -23.68 14.76 10.45
N SER A 468 -22.45 14.64 9.90
CA SER A 468 -22.00 13.43 9.23
C SER A 468 -21.90 12.24 10.19
N MET A 469 -21.37 12.43 11.39
CA MET A 469 -21.31 11.39 12.44
C MET A 469 -22.70 10.94 12.87
N ALA A 470 -23.63 11.88 13.09
CA ALA A 470 -25.01 11.56 13.43
C ALA A 470 -25.72 10.80 12.30
N GLN A 471 -25.48 11.17 11.05
CA GLN A 471 -26.03 10.46 9.89
C GLN A 471 -25.47 9.04 9.80
N ASN A 472 -24.16 8.85 9.96
CA ASN A 472 -23.53 7.54 9.96
C ASN A 472 -24.07 6.68 11.12
N TRP A 473 -24.21 7.25 12.31
CA TRP A 473 -24.82 6.56 13.45
C TRP A 473 -26.26 6.12 13.17
N LEU A 474 -27.09 6.97 12.56
CA LEU A 474 -28.46 6.64 12.17
C LEU A 474 -28.51 5.52 11.11
N VAL A 475 -27.59 5.55 10.13
CA VAL A 475 -27.47 4.51 9.10
C VAL A 475 -27.08 3.17 9.75
N VAL A 476 -26.06 3.17 10.61
CA VAL A 476 -25.63 1.98 11.34
C VAL A 476 -26.77 1.42 12.22
N ARG A 477 -27.42 2.28 13.00
CA ARG A 477 -28.55 1.88 13.84
C ARG A 477 -29.70 1.30 13.02
N ARG A 478 -30.01 1.89 11.86
CA ARG A 478 -31.03 1.37 10.95
C ARG A 478 -30.64 0.01 10.39
N SER A 479 -29.39 -0.15 9.93
CA SER A 479 -28.86 -1.43 9.42
C SER A 479 -28.92 -2.53 10.47
N LEU A 480 -28.57 -2.23 11.73
CA LEU A 480 -28.68 -3.16 12.85
C LEU A 480 -30.14 -3.57 13.14
N LEU A 481 -31.09 -2.62 12.99
CA LEU A 481 -32.52 -2.88 13.20
C LEU A 481 -33.17 -3.65 12.04
N THR A 482 -32.74 -3.38 10.80
CA THR A 482 -33.30 -4.02 9.60
C THR A 482 -32.65 -5.36 9.27
N GLY A 483 -31.50 -5.68 9.91
CA GLY A 483 -30.76 -6.93 9.65
C GLY A 483 -30.22 -7.03 8.22
N ASP A 484 -29.96 -5.88 7.58
CA ASP A 484 -29.34 -5.86 6.26
C ASP A 484 -27.86 -6.32 6.28
N ALA A 485 -27.21 -6.37 5.11
CA ALA A 485 -25.85 -6.90 4.99
C ALA A 485 -24.83 -6.19 5.92
N LEU A 486 -24.98 -4.86 6.11
CA LEU A 486 -24.12 -4.09 6.99
C LEU A 486 -24.38 -4.42 8.47
N GLY A 487 -25.65 -4.55 8.86
CA GLY A 487 -26.06 -4.92 10.22
C GLY A 487 -25.62 -6.33 10.60
N ARG A 488 -25.58 -7.27 9.65
CA ARG A 488 -25.06 -8.63 9.88
C ARG A 488 -23.56 -8.62 10.12
N GLN A 489 -22.79 -7.93 9.28
CA GLN A 489 -21.33 -7.78 9.47
C GLN A 489 -20.96 -7.16 10.82
N MET A 490 -21.72 -6.17 11.30
CA MET A 490 -21.43 -5.51 12.57
C MET A 490 -21.82 -6.35 13.80
N LYS A 491 -22.78 -7.27 13.68
CA LYS A 491 -23.13 -8.23 14.75
C LYS A 491 -22.12 -9.37 14.88
N GLU A 492 -21.39 -9.68 13.81
CA GLU A 492 -20.34 -10.71 13.82
C GLU A 492 -19.00 -10.19 14.39
N VAL A 493 -18.85 -8.86 14.59
CA VAL A 493 -17.66 -8.21 15.12
C VAL A 493 -17.81 -7.81 16.61
N GLN A 494 -18.99 -7.93 17.19
CA GLN A 494 -19.25 -7.79 18.62
C GLN A 494 -19.26 -9.15 19.34
#